data_8bafb05af18664a2bd020cbca8f75733
#
_entry.id   8bafb05af18664a2bd020cbca8f75733
#
_cell.length_a   1.000
_cell.length_b   1.000
_cell.length_c   1.000
_cell.angle_alpha   90.00
_cell.angle_beta   90.00
_cell.angle_gamma   90.00
#
_symmetry.space_group_name_H-M   'P 1'
#
loop_
_entity.id
_entity.type
_entity.pdbx_description
1 polymer ?
#
loop_
_entity_poly.entity_id
_entity_poly.type
_entity_poly.pdbx_seq_one_letter_code
_entity_poly.pdbx_strand_id
1 'polypeptide(L)'
;MRRFGEITETWNPVIGCLHLCVYCWARRLAARLASMRVQPYAKRDFAPTLVPWRLDKRFSKRSFVFVCDMGDLFGDWVPREWILKVLENVSRNRSTSFLFLTKNPKRYAEFDFGDNVVLGATVETNRFLQGISRAPQPPDRLEAMASLDHEYKALVIEPILDFDLNEFVYWIRRIQPIFVVIGYDNYGNRLPEPSLEKTRELVDAVSEFTEVRCRTLREAWYER
;
A
#
# COMPACT_ATOMS: atom_id res chain seq x y z
N MET A 1 6.78 22.13 -8.65
CA MET A 1 5.57 21.43 -8.15
C MET A 1 5.88 19.95 -8.16
N ARG A 2 5.84 19.26 -7.01
CA ARG A 2 6.15 17.81 -6.97
C ARG A 2 5.14 17.04 -7.79
N ARG A 3 5.57 16.16 -8.69
CA ARG A 3 4.71 15.32 -9.55
C ARG A 3 3.83 14.37 -8.73
N PHE A 4 4.34 13.89 -7.58
CA PHE A 4 3.68 12.96 -6.66
C PHE A 4 3.59 13.60 -5.27
N GLY A 5 2.64 14.52 -5.11
CA GLY A 5 2.37 15.20 -3.84
C GLY A 5 1.54 14.36 -2.87
N GLU A 6 0.58 14.99 -2.23
CA GLU A 6 -0.40 14.29 -1.40
C GLU A 6 -1.50 13.62 -2.25
N ILE A 7 -2.04 12.51 -1.77
CA ILE A 7 -3.17 11.84 -2.39
C ILE A 7 -4.37 12.78 -2.34
N THR A 8 -4.91 13.10 -3.52
CA THR A 8 -6.04 14.03 -3.66
C THR A 8 -7.39 13.32 -3.67
N GLU A 9 -7.43 12.06 -4.09
CA GLU A 9 -8.64 11.24 -4.14
C GLU A 9 -8.31 9.75 -4.15
N THR A 10 -9.32 8.92 -3.84
CA THR A 10 -9.23 7.46 -3.97
C THR A 10 -10.16 6.95 -5.07
N TRP A 11 -9.77 5.82 -5.68
CA TRP A 11 -10.55 5.17 -6.72
C TRP A 11 -10.54 3.66 -6.53
N ASN A 12 -11.71 3.08 -6.31
CA ASN A 12 -11.92 1.68 -5.96
C ASN A 12 -12.69 0.91 -7.04
N PRO A 13 -12.13 0.66 -8.24
CA PRO A 13 -12.75 -0.15 -9.28
C PRO A 13 -12.76 -1.64 -8.93
N VAL A 14 -11.84 -2.08 -8.07
CA VAL A 14 -11.83 -3.39 -7.42
C VAL A 14 -11.78 -3.16 -5.91
N ILE A 15 -12.59 -3.89 -5.17
CA ILE A 15 -12.63 -3.87 -3.71
C ILE A 15 -12.41 -5.27 -3.16
N GLY A 16 -12.11 -5.37 -1.86
CA GLY A 16 -11.94 -6.65 -1.18
C GLY A 16 -10.54 -7.21 -1.24
N CYS A 17 -10.20 -8.04 -0.25
CA CYS A 17 -8.84 -8.55 -0.06
C CYS A 17 -8.84 -9.83 0.78
N LEU A 18 -8.03 -10.82 0.40
CA LEU A 18 -7.90 -12.10 1.09
C LEU A 18 -6.59 -12.25 1.89
N HIS A 19 -5.79 -11.19 2.04
CA HIS A 19 -4.59 -11.22 2.88
C HIS A 19 -4.88 -11.40 4.37
N LEU A 20 -6.09 -11.11 4.83
CA LEU A 20 -6.55 -11.31 6.22
C LEU A 20 -5.64 -10.64 7.27
N CYS A 21 -5.07 -9.49 6.96
CA CYS A 21 -4.26 -8.74 7.92
C CYS A 21 -5.08 -8.40 9.17
N VAL A 22 -4.54 -8.66 10.37
CA VAL A 22 -5.24 -8.42 11.64
C VAL A 22 -5.53 -6.93 11.88
N TYR A 23 -4.71 -6.04 11.32
CA TYR A 23 -4.81 -4.59 11.43
C TYR A 23 -5.61 -3.93 10.29
N CYS A 24 -6.26 -4.70 9.39
CA CYS A 24 -6.88 -4.17 8.18
C CYS A 24 -8.04 -3.21 8.48
N TRP A 25 -7.80 -1.91 8.29
CA TRP A 25 -8.81 -0.87 8.44
C TRP A 25 -9.91 -0.96 7.36
N ALA A 26 -9.53 -1.30 6.12
CA ALA A 26 -10.45 -1.40 5.00
C ALA A 26 -11.50 -2.51 5.23
N ARG A 27 -11.10 -3.65 5.79
CA ARG A 27 -12.03 -4.72 6.18
C ARG A 27 -13.01 -4.26 7.26
N ARG A 28 -12.53 -3.52 8.27
CA ARG A 28 -13.38 -2.95 9.33
C ARG A 28 -14.38 -1.94 8.76
N LEU A 29 -13.91 -1.04 7.88
CA LEU A 29 -14.78 -0.09 7.21
C LEU A 29 -15.79 -0.80 6.31
N ALA A 30 -15.36 -1.79 5.51
CA ALA A 30 -16.27 -2.57 4.65
C ALA A 30 -17.36 -3.27 5.47
N ALA A 31 -17.04 -3.85 6.62
CA ALA A 31 -18.03 -4.45 7.52
C ALA A 31 -19.05 -3.42 8.04
N ARG A 32 -18.60 -2.22 8.39
CA ARG A 32 -19.48 -1.10 8.79
C ARG A 32 -20.39 -0.67 7.63
N LEU A 33 -19.84 -0.49 6.43
CA LEU A 33 -20.61 -0.12 5.25
C LEU A 33 -21.61 -1.20 4.86
N ALA A 34 -21.26 -2.49 5.03
CA ALA A 34 -22.14 -3.62 4.81
C ALA A 34 -23.34 -3.60 5.77
N SER A 35 -23.14 -3.29 7.05
CA SER A 35 -24.24 -3.16 8.02
C SER A 35 -25.21 -2.03 7.66
N MET A 36 -24.71 -1.00 6.98
CA MET A 36 -25.49 0.12 6.45
C MET A 36 -26.06 -0.14 5.04
N ARG A 37 -25.85 -1.35 4.47
CA ARG A 37 -26.27 -1.74 3.11
C ARG A 37 -25.72 -0.85 1.99
N VAL A 38 -24.58 -0.21 2.19
CA VAL A 38 -23.94 0.66 1.20
C VAL A 38 -23.33 -0.18 0.08
N GLN A 39 -23.72 0.07 -1.17
CA GLN A 39 -23.11 -0.56 -2.32
C GLN A 39 -21.72 0.04 -2.63
N PRO A 40 -20.75 -0.78 -3.07
CA PRO A 40 -20.80 -2.22 -3.35
C PRO A 40 -20.49 -3.13 -2.14
N TYR A 41 -20.40 -2.58 -0.92
CA TYR A 41 -19.98 -3.28 0.30
C TYR A 41 -21.10 -4.07 1.00
N ALA A 42 -22.29 -4.15 0.42
CA ALA A 42 -23.45 -4.80 1.06
C ALA A 42 -23.24 -6.30 1.38
N LYS A 43 -22.30 -6.95 0.72
CA LYS A 43 -21.82 -8.29 1.09
C LYS A 43 -20.79 -8.17 2.22
N ARG A 44 -20.95 -8.99 3.27
CA ARG A 44 -20.15 -8.89 4.51
C ARG A 44 -18.79 -9.62 4.46
N ASP A 45 -18.47 -10.27 3.34
CA ASP A 45 -17.32 -11.19 3.23
C ASP A 45 -15.99 -10.48 2.89
N PHE A 46 -16.01 -9.21 2.48
CA PHE A 46 -14.86 -8.46 1.97
C PHE A 46 -14.13 -9.21 0.83
N ALA A 47 -14.89 -10.02 0.08
CA ALA A 47 -14.39 -10.77 -1.05
C ALA A 47 -13.99 -9.84 -2.20
N PRO A 48 -12.95 -10.19 -2.97
CA PRO A 48 -12.56 -9.45 -4.16
C PRO A 48 -13.73 -9.30 -5.12
N THR A 49 -14.03 -8.07 -5.50
CA THR A 49 -15.19 -7.75 -6.33
C THR A 49 -14.86 -6.62 -7.30
N LEU A 50 -15.08 -6.85 -8.60
CA LEU A 50 -15.05 -5.80 -9.60
C LEU A 50 -16.28 -4.91 -9.46
N VAL A 51 -16.08 -3.59 -9.59
CA VAL A 51 -17.14 -2.58 -9.51
C VAL A 51 -17.26 -1.90 -10.89
N PRO A 52 -18.02 -2.47 -11.85
CA PRO A 52 -17.97 -2.09 -13.26
C PRO A 52 -18.25 -0.60 -13.49
N TRP A 53 -19.23 -0.02 -12.78
CA TRP A 53 -19.59 1.39 -12.95
C TRP A 53 -18.52 2.39 -12.47
N ARG A 54 -17.45 1.92 -11.82
CA ARG A 54 -16.29 2.73 -11.42
C ARG A 54 -15.17 2.71 -12.44
N LEU A 55 -15.22 1.81 -13.44
CA LEU A 55 -14.15 1.65 -14.44
C LEU A 55 -14.02 2.86 -15.36
N ASP A 56 -15.11 3.56 -15.66
CA ASP A 56 -15.11 4.72 -16.57
C ASP A 56 -14.97 6.07 -15.85
N LYS A 57 -14.42 6.06 -14.62
CA LYS A 57 -14.18 7.29 -13.86
C LYS A 57 -13.23 8.21 -14.61
N ARG A 58 -13.58 9.49 -14.67
CA ARG A 58 -12.71 10.58 -15.11
C ARG A 58 -12.09 11.25 -13.89
N PHE A 59 -10.85 11.71 -14.03
CA PHE A 59 -10.10 12.35 -12.96
C PHE A 59 -9.81 13.81 -13.30
N SER A 60 -9.67 14.63 -12.26
CA SER A 60 -9.19 15.99 -12.42
C SER A 60 -7.72 15.98 -12.87
N LYS A 61 -7.37 16.94 -13.74
CA LYS A 61 -5.97 17.09 -14.17
C LYS A 61 -5.06 17.33 -12.96
N ARG A 62 -3.88 16.74 -12.96
CA ARG A 62 -2.87 16.84 -11.89
C ARG A 62 -3.29 16.24 -10.55
N SER A 63 -4.34 15.43 -10.50
CA SER A 63 -4.66 14.63 -9.31
C SER A 63 -3.58 13.57 -9.06
N PHE A 64 -3.41 13.20 -7.79
CA PHE A 64 -2.68 11.99 -7.39
C PHE A 64 -3.67 11.04 -6.73
N VAL A 65 -3.99 9.97 -7.42
CA VAL A 65 -5.09 9.04 -7.11
C VAL A 65 -4.56 7.77 -6.47
N PHE A 66 -5.04 7.43 -5.27
CA PHE A 66 -4.77 6.11 -4.70
C PHE A 66 -5.80 5.10 -5.23
N VAL A 67 -5.31 4.08 -5.93
CA VAL A 67 -6.13 3.06 -6.58
C VAL A 67 -6.31 1.87 -5.64
N CYS A 68 -7.57 1.46 -5.43
CA CYS A 68 -7.96 0.29 -4.64
C CYS A 68 -7.51 0.33 -3.17
N ASP A 69 -7.64 1.50 -2.48
CA ASP A 69 -7.40 1.59 -1.03
C ASP A 69 -8.33 0.69 -0.20
N MET A 70 -9.49 0.31 -0.76
CA MET A 70 -10.44 -0.65 -0.17
C MET A 70 -10.24 -2.09 -0.66
N GLY A 71 -9.03 -2.46 -1.11
CA GLY A 71 -8.72 -3.80 -1.60
C GLY A 71 -7.22 -3.99 -1.84
N ASP A 72 -6.86 -5.09 -2.49
CA ASP A 72 -5.54 -5.29 -3.08
C ASP A 72 -5.71 -5.76 -4.52
N LEU A 73 -5.46 -4.84 -5.47
CA LEU A 73 -5.65 -5.10 -6.91
C LEU A 73 -4.70 -6.17 -7.44
N PHE A 74 -3.53 -6.33 -6.82
CA PHE A 74 -2.51 -7.29 -7.25
C PHE A 74 -2.44 -8.55 -6.38
N GLY A 75 -3.47 -8.81 -5.56
CA GLY A 75 -3.64 -10.10 -4.90
C GLY A 75 -3.84 -11.23 -5.91
N ASP A 76 -3.30 -12.42 -5.66
CA ASP A 76 -3.32 -13.57 -6.59
C ASP A 76 -4.73 -14.00 -7.02
N TRP A 77 -5.72 -13.68 -6.20
CA TRP A 77 -7.14 -13.95 -6.45
C TRP A 77 -7.82 -12.97 -7.42
N VAL A 78 -7.16 -11.86 -7.78
CA VAL A 78 -7.74 -10.89 -8.71
C VAL A 78 -7.47 -11.35 -10.14
N PRO A 79 -8.51 -11.57 -10.97
CA PRO A 79 -8.33 -11.96 -12.35
C PRO A 79 -7.53 -10.94 -13.14
N ARG A 80 -6.64 -11.40 -14.01
CA ARG A 80 -5.80 -10.56 -14.87
C ARG A 80 -6.61 -9.55 -15.67
N GLU A 81 -7.74 -9.96 -16.20
CA GLU A 81 -8.63 -9.09 -16.99
C GLU A 81 -9.23 -7.92 -16.20
N TRP A 82 -9.38 -8.04 -14.87
CA TRP A 82 -9.81 -6.91 -14.03
C TRP A 82 -8.71 -5.87 -13.91
N ILE A 83 -7.48 -6.32 -13.72
CA ILE A 83 -6.30 -5.44 -13.65
C ILE A 83 -6.13 -4.70 -14.97
N LEU A 84 -6.21 -5.40 -16.11
CA LEU A 84 -6.10 -4.80 -17.43
C LEU A 84 -7.16 -3.71 -17.68
N LYS A 85 -8.42 -3.91 -17.26
CA LYS A 85 -9.48 -2.88 -17.33
C LYS A 85 -9.14 -1.64 -16.51
N VAL A 86 -8.54 -1.82 -15.34
CA VAL A 86 -8.10 -0.70 -14.49
C VAL A 86 -6.94 0.04 -15.17
N LEU A 87 -5.93 -0.68 -15.67
CA LEU A 87 -4.77 -0.09 -16.36
C LEU A 87 -5.16 0.61 -17.66
N GLU A 88 -6.18 0.13 -18.37
CA GLU A 88 -6.73 0.81 -19.53
C GLU A 88 -7.29 2.20 -19.18
N ASN A 89 -8.02 2.33 -18.07
CA ASN A 89 -8.46 3.67 -17.61
C ASN A 89 -7.26 4.54 -17.21
N VAL A 90 -6.28 3.99 -16.49
CA VAL A 90 -5.05 4.71 -16.11
C VAL A 90 -4.32 5.25 -17.34
N SER A 91 -4.16 4.45 -18.39
CA SER A 91 -3.46 4.84 -19.63
C SER A 91 -4.15 5.97 -20.41
N ARG A 92 -5.49 6.08 -20.29
CA ARG A 92 -6.28 7.17 -20.89
C ARG A 92 -6.15 8.49 -20.11
N ASN A 93 -5.70 8.47 -18.86
CA ASN A 93 -5.65 9.63 -17.96
C ASN A 93 -4.21 10.10 -17.68
N ARG A 94 -3.42 10.35 -18.73
CA ARG A 94 -1.98 10.69 -18.64
C ARG A 94 -1.64 11.95 -17.84
N SER A 95 -2.60 12.87 -17.67
CA SER A 95 -2.42 14.08 -16.84
C SER A 95 -2.69 13.87 -15.35
N THR A 96 -3.08 12.67 -14.96
CA THR A 96 -3.36 12.22 -13.60
C THR A 96 -2.27 11.24 -13.18
N SER A 97 -1.79 11.35 -11.96
CA SER A 97 -0.85 10.38 -11.38
C SER A 97 -1.60 9.35 -10.54
N PHE A 98 -1.15 8.10 -10.56
CA PHE A 98 -1.79 7.00 -9.87
C PHE A 98 -0.81 6.29 -8.94
N LEU A 99 -1.24 6.00 -7.71
CA LEU A 99 -0.53 5.14 -6.78
C LEU A 99 -1.24 3.78 -6.72
N PHE A 100 -0.55 2.73 -7.07
CA PHE A 100 -0.92 1.36 -6.71
C PHE A 100 -0.16 0.96 -5.45
N LEU A 101 -0.84 0.33 -4.52
CA LEU A 101 -0.25 -0.20 -3.30
C LEU A 101 -0.70 -1.64 -3.11
N THR A 102 0.26 -2.55 -2.93
CA THR A 102 -0.02 -3.97 -2.76
C THR A 102 0.86 -4.61 -1.69
N LYS A 103 0.44 -5.76 -1.19
CA LYS A 103 1.25 -6.69 -0.43
C LYS A 103 1.78 -7.87 -1.29
N ASN A 104 1.56 -7.81 -2.62
CA ASN A 104 2.07 -8.80 -3.57
C ASN A 104 2.77 -8.11 -4.76
N PRO A 105 3.87 -7.35 -4.52
CA PRO A 105 4.55 -6.59 -5.55
C PRO A 105 5.18 -7.46 -6.66
N LYS A 106 5.44 -8.75 -6.41
CA LYS A 106 5.91 -9.68 -7.44
C LYS A 106 5.00 -9.68 -8.67
N ARG A 107 3.71 -9.47 -8.47
CA ARG A 107 2.72 -9.47 -9.54
C ARG A 107 2.78 -8.24 -10.44
N TYR A 108 3.48 -7.18 -10.06
CA TYR A 108 3.73 -6.03 -10.94
C TYR A 108 4.47 -6.42 -12.22
N ALA A 109 5.37 -7.40 -12.16
CA ALA A 109 6.14 -7.88 -13.32
C ALA A 109 5.28 -8.50 -14.44
N GLU A 110 3.99 -8.75 -14.19
CA GLU A 110 3.05 -9.27 -15.20
C GLU A 110 2.45 -8.18 -16.10
N PHE A 111 2.67 -6.89 -15.79
CA PHE A 111 1.99 -5.76 -16.43
C PHE A 111 2.94 -4.64 -16.80
N ASP A 112 2.55 -3.87 -17.81
CA ASP A 112 3.23 -2.64 -18.20
C ASP A 112 2.56 -1.42 -17.55
N PHE A 113 3.39 -0.49 -17.07
CA PHE A 113 2.93 0.72 -16.39
C PHE A 113 3.50 1.97 -17.07
N GLY A 114 2.66 3.00 -17.18
CA GLY A 114 3.10 4.31 -17.71
C GLY A 114 3.89 5.12 -16.67
N ASP A 115 4.48 6.20 -17.16
CA ASP A 115 5.27 7.15 -16.36
C ASP A 115 4.44 7.99 -15.36
N ASN A 116 3.12 7.90 -15.43
CA ASN A 116 2.18 8.51 -14.49
C ASN A 116 1.79 7.58 -13.34
N VAL A 117 2.45 6.43 -13.18
CA VAL A 117 2.15 5.44 -12.15
C VAL A 117 3.28 5.37 -11.13
N VAL A 118 2.93 5.33 -9.85
CA VAL A 118 3.82 4.95 -8.74
C VAL A 118 3.45 3.56 -8.28
N LEU A 119 4.42 2.65 -8.26
CA LEU A 119 4.26 1.28 -7.77
C LEU A 119 4.73 1.19 -6.32
N GLY A 120 3.81 0.96 -5.42
CA GLY A 120 4.07 0.88 -3.99
C GLY A 120 3.89 -0.51 -3.41
N ALA A 121 4.63 -0.80 -2.36
CA ALA A 121 4.41 -1.97 -1.53
C ALA A 121 4.22 -1.59 -0.06
N THR A 122 3.29 -2.27 0.62
CA THR A 122 3.26 -2.24 2.09
C THR A 122 4.26 -3.25 2.60
N VAL A 123 5.20 -2.78 3.44
CA VAL A 123 6.23 -3.62 4.06
C VAL A 123 6.38 -3.18 5.52
N GLU A 124 5.78 -3.91 6.42
CA GLU A 124 5.68 -3.56 7.84
C GLU A 124 7.01 -3.68 8.58
N THR A 125 7.92 -4.51 8.08
CA THR A 125 9.22 -4.89 8.66
C THR A 125 10.09 -5.56 7.61
N ASN A 126 11.37 -5.82 7.91
CA ASN A 126 12.23 -6.70 7.12
C ASN A 126 12.31 -8.14 7.68
N ARG A 127 11.54 -8.44 8.74
CA ARG A 127 11.46 -9.76 9.35
C ARG A 127 10.30 -10.59 8.83
N PHE A 128 10.37 -11.91 9.01
CA PHE A 128 9.23 -12.80 8.77
C PHE A 128 8.11 -12.55 9.78
N LEU A 129 6.88 -12.51 9.29
CA LEU A 129 5.68 -12.30 10.11
C LEU A 129 4.86 -13.59 10.21
N GLN A 130 4.54 -14.00 11.44
CA GLN A 130 3.63 -15.12 11.71
C GLN A 130 2.31 -14.61 12.29
N GLY A 131 1.19 -15.14 11.81
CA GLY A 131 -0.14 -14.85 12.37
C GLY A 131 -0.68 -13.43 12.15
N ILE A 132 0.06 -12.56 11.48
CA ILE A 132 -0.32 -11.15 11.26
C ILE A 132 -1.08 -10.98 9.93
N SER A 133 -0.64 -11.69 8.88
CA SER A 133 -1.19 -11.59 7.53
C SER A 133 -0.96 -12.90 6.76
N ARG A 134 -1.81 -13.17 5.76
CA ARG A 134 -1.60 -14.23 4.75
C ARG A 134 -0.95 -13.71 3.47
N ALA A 135 -0.51 -12.45 3.46
CA ALA A 135 0.24 -11.90 2.33
C ALA A 135 1.62 -12.56 2.18
N PRO A 136 2.27 -12.48 1.01
CA PRO A 136 3.68 -12.81 0.89
C PRO A 136 4.50 -12.16 1.99
N GLN A 137 5.57 -12.82 2.45
CA GLN A 137 6.34 -12.32 3.58
C GLN A 137 7.02 -10.98 3.27
N PRO A 138 7.24 -10.09 4.27
CA PRO A 138 7.86 -8.79 4.02
C PRO A 138 9.22 -8.85 3.31
N PRO A 139 10.16 -9.79 3.62
CA PRO A 139 11.39 -9.94 2.85
C PRO A 139 11.17 -10.23 1.37
N ASP A 140 10.19 -11.08 1.03
CA ASP A 140 9.86 -11.41 -0.37
C ASP A 140 9.32 -10.17 -1.11
N ARG A 141 8.58 -9.29 -0.41
CA ARG A 141 8.07 -8.04 -0.96
C ARG A 141 9.18 -7.02 -1.19
N LEU A 142 10.16 -6.94 -0.27
CA LEU A 142 11.35 -6.10 -0.42
C LEU A 142 12.16 -6.53 -1.64
N GLU A 143 12.43 -7.84 -1.77
CA GLU A 143 13.16 -8.39 -2.92
C GLU A 143 12.43 -8.13 -4.24
N ALA A 144 11.11 -8.35 -4.30
CA ALA A 144 10.30 -8.08 -5.48
C ALA A 144 10.36 -6.60 -5.88
N MET A 145 10.25 -5.68 -4.91
CA MET A 145 10.37 -4.24 -5.17
C MET A 145 11.77 -3.82 -5.60
N ALA A 146 12.82 -4.43 -5.05
CA ALA A 146 14.21 -4.15 -5.43
C ALA A 146 14.53 -4.63 -6.85
N SER A 147 13.89 -5.73 -7.29
CA SER A 147 14.07 -6.31 -8.63
C SER A 147 13.17 -5.68 -9.70
N LEU A 148 12.21 -4.85 -9.29
CA LEU A 148 11.26 -4.23 -10.21
C LEU A 148 11.93 -3.10 -11.00
N ASP A 149 11.93 -3.22 -12.33
CA ASP A 149 12.38 -2.15 -13.25
C ASP A 149 11.24 -1.14 -13.47
N HIS A 150 11.15 -0.16 -12.57
CA HIS A 150 10.21 0.95 -12.66
C HIS A 150 10.77 2.16 -11.92
N GLU A 151 10.70 3.35 -12.55
CA GLU A 151 11.32 4.58 -12.04
C GLU A 151 10.65 5.08 -10.75
N TYR A 152 9.32 5.00 -10.66
CA TYR A 152 8.56 5.58 -9.54
C TYR A 152 8.07 4.48 -8.61
N LYS A 153 8.87 4.18 -7.59
CA LYS A 153 8.55 3.21 -6.54
C LYS A 153 8.26 3.91 -5.21
N ALA A 154 7.43 3.33 -4.36
CA ALA A 154 7.16 3.81 -3.02
C ALA A 154 7.08 2.65 -2.01
N LEU A 155 7.37 2.94 -0.75
CA LEU A 155 7.16 2.00 0.34
C LEU A 155 6.21 2.59 1.37
N VAL A 156 5.33 1.75 1.91
CA VAL A 156 4.44 2.09 3.02
C VAL A 156 4.72 1.15 4.18
N ILE A 157 5.35 1.68 5.21
CA ILE A 157 5.71 1.00 6.45
C ILE A 157 4.64 1.38 7.50
N GLU A 158 3.40 0.97 7.24
CA GLU A 158 2.25 1.28 8.09
C GLU A 158 1.27 0.09 8.12
N PRO A 159 1.08 -0.55 9.29
CA PRO A 159 1.76 -0.24 10.56
C PRO A 159 3.23 -0.67 10.54
N ILE A 160 4.10 0.12 11.17
CA ILE A 160 5.48 -0.30 11.42
C ILE A 160 5.51 -1.40 12.47
N LEU A 161 6.25 -2.48 12.20
CA LEU A 161 6.51 -3.56 13.14
C LEU A 161 8.00 -3.62 13.44
N ASP A 162 8.40 -4.32 14.51
CA ASP A 162 9.80 -4.40 14.92
C ASP A 162 10.68 -4.97 13.80
N PHE A 163 11.87 -4.39 13.63
CA PHE A 163 12.73 -4.58 12.47
C PHE A 163 14.22 -4.60 12.86
N ASP A 164 15.08 -5.02 11.94
CA ASP A 164 16.53 -4.92 12.02
C ASP A 164 16.98 -3.69 11.22
N LEU A 165 17.43 -2.63 11.92
CA LEU A 165 17.63 -1.28 11.38
C LEU A 165 18.55 -1.28 10.14
N ASN A 166 19.77 -1.79 10.27
CA ASN A 166 20.76 -1.73 9.19
C ASN A 166 20.32 -2.48 7.94
N GLU A 167 19.70 -3.64 8.12
CA GLU A 167 19.19 -4.46 7.03
C GLU A 167 17.96 -3.80 6.37
N PHE A 168 17.07 -3.19 7.17
CA PHE A 168 15.90 -2.54 6.61
C PHE A 168 16.27 -1.29 5.80
N VAL A 169 17.20 -0.47 6.32
CA VAL A 169 17.77 0.68 5.59
C VAL A 169 18.45 0.22 4.29
N TYR A 170 19.23 -0.87 4.32
CA TYR A 170 19.85 -1.44 3.13
C TYR A 170 18.81 -1.81 2.06
N TRP A 171 17.72 -2.48 2.41
CA TRP A 171 16.66 -2.83 1.49
C TRP A 171 15.94 -1.62 0.92
N ILE A 172 15.61 -0.63 1.77
CA ILE A 172 14.95 0.61 1.32
C ILE A 172 15.85 1.35 0.33
N ARG A 173 17.15 1.46 0.62
CA ARG A 173 18.13 2.09 -0.27
C ARG A 173 18.24 1.34 -1.62
N ARG A 174 18.22 0.02 -1.61
CA ARG A 174 18.28 -0.82 -2.82
C ARG A 174 17.03 -0.67 -3.69
N ILE A 175 15.86 -0.47 -3.10
CA ILE A 175 14.60 -0.25 -3.81
C ILE A 175 14.58 1.13 -4.49
N GLN A 176 15.26 2.12 -3.94
CA GLN A 176 15.26 3.52 -4.40
C GLN A 176 13.84 4.12 -4.51
N PRO A 177 13.03 4.09 -3.46
CA PRO A 177 11.69 4.65 -3.51
C PRO A 177 11.77 6.18 -3.62
N ILE A 178 10.80 6.79 -4.33
CA ILE A 178 10.67 8.26 -4.40
C ILE A 178 10.11 8.86 -3.10
N PHE A 179 9.41 8.04 -2.32
CA PHE A 179 9.01 8.36 -0.94
C PHE A 179 8.76 7.09 -0.13
N VAL A 180 8.89 7.22 1.18
CA VAL A 180 8.54 6.19 2.18
C VAL A 180 7.52 6.78 3.15
N VAL A 181 6.42 6.07 3.39
CA VAL A 181 5.44 6.42 4.44
C VAL A 181 5.73 5.58 5.66
N ILE A 182 5.85 6.18 6.85
CA ILE A 182 6.10 5.46 8.10
C ILE A 182 5.03 5.85 9.13
N GLY A 183 4.42 4.84 9.78
CA GLY A 183 3.42 5.09 10.82
C GLY A 183 3.11 3.85 11.66
N TYR A 184 2.68 4.09 12.91
CA TYR A 184 2.22 3.05 13.82
C TYR A 184 0.77 2.61 13.54
N ASP A 185 0.38 1.49 14.13
CA ASP A 185 -1.01 1.03 14.13
C ASP A 185 -1.95 2.03 14.82
N ASN A 186 -3.04 2.37 14.12
CA ASN A 186 -4.04 3.34 14.61
C ASN A 186 -5.23 2.67 15.34
N TYR A 187 -5.25 1.34 15.43
CA TYR A 187 -6.43 0.58 15.88
C TYR A 187 -6.21 -0.23 17.16
N GLY A 188 -5.06 -0.06 17.81
CA GLY A 188 -4.77 -0.71 19.08
C GLY A 188 -4.68 -2.24 18.99
N ASN A 189 -4.17 -2.77 17.89
CA ASN A 189 -4.06 -4.22 17.67
C ASN A 189 -2.95 -4.88 18.51
N ARG A 190 -2.20 -4.13 19.31
CA ARG A 190 -1.07 -4.61 20.14
C ARG A 190 -0.07 -5.44 19.33
N LEU A 191 0.27 -4.92 18.18
CA LEU A 191 1.27 -5.51 17.27
C LEU A 191 2.67 -5.45 17.91
N PRO A 192 3.64 -6.24 17.44
CA PRO A 192 5.04 -6.13 17.85
C PRO A 192 5.66 -4.85 17.26
N GLU A 193 5.33 -3.72 17.86
CA GLU A 193 5.81 -2.40 17.43
C GLU A 193 7.26 -2.18 17.87
N PRO A 194 8.09 -1.44 17.11
CA PRO A 194 9.37 -0.93 17.61
C PRO A 194 9.14 0.17 18.65
N SER A 195 10.17 0.51 19.44
CA SER A 195 10.13 1.73 20.26
C SER A 195 10.08 2.98 19.38
N LEU A 196 9.59 4.10 19.94
CA LEU A 196 9.57 5.37 19.23
C LEU A 196 10.99 5.83 18.87
N GLU A 197 11.98 5.60 19.76
CA GLU A 197 13.38 5.91 19.51
C GLU A 197 13.90 5.15 18.29
N LYS A 198 13.74 3.84 18.24
CA LYS A 198 14.15 2.99 17.11
C LYS A 198 13.46 3.39 15.80
N THR A 199 12.20 3.82 15.88
CA THR A 199 11.47 4.33 14.70
C THR A 199 12.06 5.64 14.19
N ARG A 200 12.47 6.54 15.10
CA ARG A 200 13.15 7.79 14.73
C ARG A 200 14.49 7.54 14.07
N GLU A 201 15.29 6.60 14.58
CA GLU A 201 16.54 6.17 13.93
C GLU A 201 16.31 5.71 12.48
N LEU A 202 15.25 4.95 12.22
CA LEU A 202 14.88 4.55 10.86
C LEU A 202 14.49 5.76 10.00
N VAL A 203 13.67 6.68 10.54
CA VAL A 203 13.25 7.90 9.83
C VAL A 203 14.48 8.72 9.45
N ASP A 204 15.41 8.95 10.40
CA ASP A 204 16.60 9.74 10.17
C ASP A 204 17.49 9.11 9.09
N ALA A 205 17.79 7.82 9.21
CA ALA A 205 18.63 7.08 8.26
C ALA A 205 18.03 7.03 6.84
N VAL A 206 16.70 6.90 6.71
CA VAL A 206 16.01 6.86 5.41
C VAL A 206 15.88 8.25 4.80
N SER A 207 15.73 9.30 5.63
CA SER A 207 15.63 10.69 5.18
C SER A 207 16.90 11.20 4.50
N GLU A 208 18.05 10.54 4.71
CA GLU A 208 19.30 10.88 4.03
C GLU A 208 19.24 10.70 2.50
N PHE A 209 18.37 9.83 1.99
CA PHE A 209 18.38 9.47 0.57
C PHE A 209 17.00 9.45 -0.11
N THR A 210 15.89 9.59 0.65
CA THR A 210 14.55 9.67 0.07
C THR A 210 13.61 10.52 0.93
N GLU A 211 12.48 10.93 0.38
CA GLU A 211 11.44 11.64 1.12
C GLU A 211 10.75 10.70 2.11
N VAL A 212 10.76 11.02 3.40
CA VAL A 212 10.00 10.30 4.43
C VAL A 212 8.75 11.09 4.80
N ARG A 213 7.60 10.43 4.74
CA ARG A 213 6.29 10.95 5.11
C ARG A 213 5.83 10.26 6.39
N CYS A 214 6.08 10.89 7.53
CA CYS A 214 5.62 10.37 8.81
C CYS A 214 4.11 10.60 8.96
N ARG A 215 3.40 9.54 9.38
CA ARG A 215 2.00 9.63 9.78
C ARG A 215 1.90 9.57 11.30
N THR A 216 1.17 8.63 11.86
CA THR A 216 1.05 8.48 13.31
C THR A 216 2.36 8.00 13.92
N LEU A 217 3.24 8.92 14.34
CA LEU A 217 4.39 8.60 15.17
C LEU A 217 4.02 8.85 16.63
N ARG A 218 4.20 7.82 17.47
CA ARG A 218 3.86 7.80 18.88
C ARG A 218 4.71 6.79 19.62
N GLU A 219 4.70 6.85 20.92
CA GLU A 219 5.22 5.74 21.75
C GLU A 219 4.51 4.44 21.40
N ALA A 220 5.25 3.33 21.39
CA ALA A 220 4.68 2.01 21.23
C ALA A 220 3.70 1.71 22.38
N TRP A 221 2.75 0.81 22.16
CA TRP A 221 1.71 0.54 23.16
C TRP A 221 2.26 0.03 24.50
N TYR A 222 3.45 -0.54 24.51
CA TYR A 222 4.13 -1.05 25.72
C TYR A 222 5.03 -0.01 26.40
N GLU A 223 5.26 1.14 25.79
CA GLU A 223 6.05 2.26 26.36
C GLU A 223 5.19 3.23 27.17
N ARG A 224 3.86 3.06 27.14
CA ARG A 224 2.88 3.93 27.79
C ARG A 224 2.50 3.48 29.16
#